data_98e50a83020b63b3428d844e1d792f92
#
_entry.id   98e50a83020b63b3428d844e1d792f92
#
_cell.length_a   1.000
_cell.length_b   1.000
_cell.length_c   1.000
_cell.angle_alpha   90.00
_cell.angle_beta   90.00
_cell.angle_gamma   90.00
#
_symmetry.space_group_name_H-M   'P 1'
#
loop_
_entity.id
_entity.type
_entity.pdbx_description
1 polymer ?
#
loop_
_entity_poly.entity_id
_entity_poly.type
_entity_poly.pdbx_seq_one_letter_code
_entity_poly.pdbx_strand_id
1 'polypeptide(L)'
;MFSVHPEPFTLIARAGSGISSFEDLRGKRVNVGNPGSGQRATMEVVMDAFGMEMGDFALATEFKGSEMAKEICDGNIDAMIYTIGHPAAAIKEASTTCDVELVSVTGEPIDKLVADNPFYRVATIPGGMYAGTDSDTTTFGVGATFVTSATVPADTVYVVAKAVMENIDDFRNLHPAFANLDPAQMVADGLSAPIHEGAMRAYKELGLMN
;
A
#
# COMPACT_ATOMS: atom_id res chain seq x y z
N MET A 1 -10.37 -8.62 12.37
CA MET A 1 -11.39 -9.42 11.67
C MET A 1 -10.73 -10.17 10.51
N PHE A 2 -10.43 -9.56 9.37
CA PHE A 2 -9.82 -10.19 8.20
C PHE A 2 -8.91 -9.21 7.46
N SER A 3 -7.94 -9.73 6.71
CA SER A 3 -7.15 -8.93 5.78
C SER A 3 -7.92 -8.71 4.48
N VAL A 4 -7.56 -7.68 3.75
CA VAL A 4 -8.19 -7.33 2.49
C VAL A 4 -7.12 -7.35 1.40
N HIS A 5 -6.81 -6.22 0.78
CA HIS A 5 -5.87 -6.12 -0.32
C HIS A 5 -4.47 -5.69 0.19
N PRO A 6 -3.41 -5.97 -0.57
CA PRO A 6 -2.10 -5.38 -0.29
C PRO A 6 -2.11 -3.87 -0.57
N GLU A 7 -1.36 -3.13 0.22
CA GLU A 7 -1.07 -1.70 0.04
C GLU A 7 0.44 -1.52 -0.14
N PRO A 8 0.95 -1.68 -1.37
CA PRO A 8 2.35 -1.47 -1.68
C PRO A 8 2.80 -0.03 -1.43
N PHE A 9 3.99 0.13 -0.86
CA PHE A 9 4.71 1.39 -0.88
C PHE A 9 5.15 1.67 -2.32
N THR A 10 4.59 2.69 -2.92
CA THR A 10 4.76 2.99 -4.34
C THR A 10 5.55 4.26 -4.51
N LEU A 11 6.71 4.17 -5.12
CA LEU A 11 7.51 5.31 -5.55
C LEU A 11 7.18 5.61 -7.02
N ILE A 12 6.72 6.82 -7.28
CA ILE A 12 6.40 7.31 -8.61
C ILE A 12 7.37 8.44 -8.93
N ALA A 13 8.09 8.32 -10.03
CA ALA A 13 9.05 9.30 -10.50
C ALA A 13 8.62 9.90 -11.84
N ARG A 14 8.92 11.18 -12.03
CA ARG A 14 8.75 11.82 -13.33
C ARG A 14 9.83 11.29 -14.28
N ALA A 15 9.43 10.93 -15.51
CA ALA A 15 10.36 10.46 -16.52
C ALA A 15 11.48 11.47 -16.77
N GLY A 16 12.70 10.97 -16.89
CA GLY A 16 13.89 11.81 -17.09
C GLY A 16 14.39 12.54 -15.83
N SER A 17 13.80 12.31 -14.66
CA SER A 17 14.29 12.85 -13.38
C SER A 17 15.61 12.23 -12.91
N GLY A 18 15.99 11.08 -13.50
CA GLY A 18 17.16 10.29 -13.10
C GLY A 18 16.95 9.56 -11.77
N ILE A 19 15.70 9.20 -11.44
CA ILE A 19 15.33 8.41 -10.27
C ILE A 19 15.05 6.99 -10.75
N SER A 20 15.88 6.04 -10.35
CA SER A 20 15.77 4.61 -10.66
C SER A 20 15.79 3.72 -9.42
N SER A 21 16.07 4.30 -8.25
CA SER A 21 16.09 3.67 -6.94
C SER A 21 15.61 4.66 -5.87
N PHE A 22 15.39 4.17 -4.64
CA PHE A 22 15.03 5.05 -3.53
C PHE A 22 16.15 6.02 -3.15
N GLU A 23 17.40 5.60 -3.25
CA GLU A 23 18.58 6.42 -2.97
C GLU A 23 18.73 7.62 -3.91
N ASP A 24 18.25 7.52 -5.15
CA ASP A 24 18.29 8.61 -6.13
C ASP A 24 17.37 9.79 -5.76
N LEU A 25 16.56 9.65 -4.71
CA LEU A 25 15.75 10.73 -4.17
C LEU A 25 16.59 11.83 -3.51
N ARG A 26 17.88 11.56 -3.16
CA ARG A 26 18.78 12.57 -2.62
C ARG A 26 18.94 13.72 -3.63
N GLY A 27 18.76 14.94 -3.14
CA GLY A 27 18.82 16.15 -3.96
C GLY A 27 17.65 16.37 -4.90
N LYS A 28 16.57 15.57 -4.81
CA LYS A 28 15.34 15.73 -5.60
C LYS A 28 14.25 16.45 -4.82
N ARG A 29 13.24 16.93 -5.54
CA ARG A 29 12.00 17.48 -4.97
C ARG A 29 11.01 16.35 -4.79
N VAL A 30 10.74 15.96 -3.56
CA VAL A 30 9.99 14.75 -3.24
C VAL A 30 8.76 15.08 -2.39
N ASN A 31 7.60 14.58 -2.78
CA ASN A 31 6.45 14.60 -1.88
C ASN A 31 6.51 13.43 -0.91
N VAL A 32 6.74 13.73 0.35
CA VAL A 32 6.90 12.77 1.44
C VAL A 32 5.59 12.43 2.18
N GLY A 33 4.48 12.99 1.70
CA GLY A 33 3.15 12.82 2.31
C GLY A 33 2.85 13.84 3.41
N ASN A 34 1.57 14.11 3.61
CA ASN A 34 1.13 15.09 4.60
C ASN A 34 1.30 14.58 6.03
N PRO A 35 1.60 15.47 6.98
CA PRO A 35 1.77 15.12 8.40
C PRO A 35 0.56 14.35 8.95
N GLY A 36 0.84 13.31 9.74
CA GLY A 36 -0.17 12.46 10.37
C GLY A 36 -0.82 11.43 9.46
N SER A 37 -0.43 11.35 8.19
CA SER A 37 -0.89 10.28 7.29
C SER A 37 -0.06 9.00 7.46
N GLY A 38 -0.68 7.84 7.18
CA GLY A 38 0.03 6.56 7.12
C GLY A 38 1.13 6.54 6.05
N GLN A 39 0.90 7.24 4.94
CA GLN A 39 1.86 7.45 3.87
C GLN A 39 3.14 8.12 4.38
N ARG A 40 3.02 9.22 5.14
CA ARG A 40 4.15 9.92 5.76
C ARG A 40 4.89 9.01 6.76
N ALA A 41 4.14 8.29 7.61
CA ALA A 41 4.74 7.38 8.57
C ALA A 41 5.55 6.27 7.88
N THR A 42 5.02 5.68 6.78
CA THR A 42 5.75 4.67 6.02
C THR A 42 6.98 5.27 5.32
N MET A 43 6.88 6.48 4.75
CA MET A 43 8.02 7.18 4.15
C MET A 43 9.16 7.39 5.16
N GLU A 44 8.85 7.80 6.39
CA GLU A 44 9.84 7.99 7.45
C GLU A 44 10.55 6.69 7.82
N VAL A 45 9.81 5.57 7.88
CA VAL A 45 10.39 4.24 8.12
C VAL A 45 11.35 3.83 6.99
N VAL A 46 10.98 4.08 5.72
CA VAL A 46 11.85 3.76 4.58
C VAL A 46 13.08 4.66 4.58
N MET A 47 12.92 5.94 4.84
CA MET A 47 14.04 6.88 4.94
C MET A 47 15.05 6.43 6.02
N ASP A 48 14.56 6.03 7.19
CA ASP A 48 15.42 5.51 8.28
C ASP A 48 16.17 4.26 7.83
N ALA A 49 15.50 3.32 7.14
CA ALA A 49 16.13 2.11 6.62
C ALA A 49 17.27 2.40 5.62
N PHE A 50 17.12 3.45 4.79
CA PHE A 50 18.15 3.90 3.84
C PHE A 50 19.12 4.94 4.42
N GLY A 51 19.04 5.26 5.71
CA GLY A 51 19.88 6.29 6.34
C GLY A 51 19.70 7.67 5.69
N MET A 52 18.45 8.03 5.37
CA MET A 52 18.08 9.31 4.77
C MET A 52 17.31 10.18 5.76
N GLU A 53 17.50 11.48 5.64
CA GLU A 53 16.79 12.51 6.40
C GLU A 53 16.05 13.47 5.47
N MET A 54 15.13 14.26 6.00
CA MET A 54 14.40 15.28 5.21
C MET A 54 15.33 16.29 4.53
N GLY A 55 16.46 16.58 5.16
CA GLY A 55 17.50 17.47 4.63
C GLY A 55 18.26 16.93 3.43
N ASP A 56 18.14 15.64 3.11
CA ASP A 56 18.75 15.04 1.92
C ASP A 56 17.99 15.38 0.63
N PHE A 57 16.74 15.82 0.73
CA PHE A 57 15.96 16.26 -0.42
C PHE A 57 16.27 17.73 -0.77
N ALA A 58 16.25 18.08 -2.05
CA ALA A 58 16.29 19.48 -2.45
C ALA A 58 15.04 20.23 -1.96
N LEU A 59 13.91 19.53 -1.93
CA LEU A 59 12.65 20.02 -1.37
C LEU A 59 11.80 18.82 -0.92
N ALA A 60 11.45 18.76 0.34
CA ALA A 60 10.42 17.85 0.85
C ALA A 60 9.08 18.60 0.87
N THR A 61 8.10 18.10 0.10
CA THR A 61 6.74 18.65 0.11
C THR A 61 5.79 17.72 0.83
N GLU A 62 4.66 18.24 1.30
CA GLU A 62 3.71 17.55 2.15
C GLU A 62 2.28 17.62 1.58
N PHE A 63 2.17 17.52 0.26
CA PHE A 63 0.87 17.52 -0.42
C PHE A 63 0.04 16.30 -0.06
N LYS A 64 -1.27 16.49 -0.01
CA LYS A 64 -2.23 15.38 0.14
C LYS A 64 -2.30 14.53 -1.12
N GLY A 65 -2.73 13.28 -0.98
CA GLY A 65 -2.85 12.35 -2.09
C GLY A 65 -3.63 12.86 -3.29
N SER A 66 -4.67 13.68 -3.07
CA SER A 66 -5.48 14.29 -4.12
C SER A 66 -4.78 15.41 -4.92
N GLU A 67 -3.64 15.90 -4.43
CA GLU A 67 -2.90 17.01 -5.05
C GLU A 67 -1.67 16.52 -5.82
N MET A 68 -1.15 15.36 -5.44
CA MET A 68 0.15 14.86 -5.92
C MET A 68 0.22 14.64 -7.43
N ALA A 69 -0.85 14.09 -8.04
CA ALA A 69 -0.89 13.85 -9.48
C ALA A 69 -0.70 15.15 -10.28
N LYS A 70 -1.33 16.22 -9.82
CA LYS A 70 -1.17 17.54 -10.43
C LYS A 70 0.25 18.09 -10.25
N GLU A 71 0.78 18.01 -9.02
CA GLU A 71 2.08 18.61 -8.69
C GLU A 71 3.26 17.93 -9.41
N ILE A 72 3.20 16.62 -9.61
CA ILE A 72 4.23 15.90 -10.38
C ILE A 72 4.13 16.22 -11.88
N CYS A 73 2.91 16.34 -12.43
CA CYS A 73 2.70 16.67 -13.83
C CYS A 73 3.03 18.15 -14.16
N ASP A 74 2.78 19.06 -13.24
CA ASP A 74 3.20 20.46 -13.37
C ASP A 74 4.73 20.65 -13.20
N GLY A 75 5.45 19.59 -12.81
CA GLY A 75 6.90 19.62 -12.60
C GLY A 75 7.34 20.33 -11.32
N ASN A 76 6.44 20.50 -10.37
CA ASN A 76 6.75 21.09 -9.05
C ASN A 76 7.51 20.10 -8.15
N ILE A 77 7.32 18.80 -8.34
CA ILE A 77 8.04 17.72 -7.69
C ILE A 77 8.62 16.73 -8.73
N ASP A 78 9.68 16.04 -8.38
CA ASP A 78 10.34 15.04 -9.22
C ASP A 78 9.88 13.62 -8.90
N ALA A 79 9.42 13.40 -7.66
CA ALA A 79 8.86 12.13 -7.21
C ALA A 79 7.78 12.33 -6.15
N MET A 80 6.89 11.35 -6.08
CA MET A 80 5.90 11.22 -5.03
C MET A 80 5.84 9.77 -4.52
N ILE A 81 5.46 9.59 -3.26
CA ILE A 81 5.22 8.25 -2.70
C ILE A 81 3.74 8.07 -2.37
N TYR A 82 3.29 6.82 -2.45
CA TYR A 82 1.94 6.44 -2.09
C TYR A 82 1.91 5.05 -1.48
N THR A 83 1.22 4.87 -0.36
CA THR A 83 0.95 3.53 0.20
C THR A 83 -0.54 3.27 0.03
N ILE A 84 -0.89 2.45 -0.95
CA ILE A 84 -2.28 2.30 -1.40
C ILE A 84 -2.49 0.98 -2.16
N GLY A 85 -3.72 0.48 -2.18
CA GLY A 85 -4.13 -0.64 -3.03
C GLY A 85 -4.15 -0.26 -4.52
N HIS A 86 -3.75 -1.19 -5.37
CA HIS A 86 -3.70 -1.01 -6.82
C HIS A 86 -4.86 -1.75 -7.52
N PRO A 87 -5.39 -1.20 -8.64
CA PRO A 87 -5.03 0.09 -9.27
C PRO A 87 -5.53 1.30 -8.47
N ALA A 88 -4.66 2.33 -8.36
CA ALA A 88 -4.94 3.57 -7.64
C ALA A 88 -5.28 4.73 -8.60
N ALA A 89 -6.37 5.44 -8.32
CA ALA A 89 -6.88 6.51 -9.19
C ALA A 89 -5.85 7.64 -9.40
N ALA A 90 -5.20 8.11 -8.33
CA ALA A 90 -4.20 9.19 -8.41
C ALA A 90 -2.97 8.80 -9.24
N ILE A 91 -2.52 7.54 -9.15
CA ILE A 91 -1.39 7.05 -9.97
C ILE A 91 -1.82 6.92 -11.44
N LYS A 92 -3.04 6.43 -11.69
CA LYS A 92 -3.59 6.36 -13.04
C LYS A 92 -3.75 7.73 -13.66
N GLU A 93 -4.23 8.71 -12.88
CA GLU A 93 -4.33 10.10 -13.33
C GLU A 93 -2.95 10.66 -13.72
N ALA A 94 -1.94 10.52 -12.86
CA ALA A 94 -0.58 10.97 -13.17
C ALA A 94 -0.04 10.29 -14.44
N SER A 95 -0.12 8.96 -14.53
CA SER A 95 0.42 8.18 -15.64
C SER A 95 -0.29 8.41 -17.00
N THR A 96 -1.52 8.94 -16.97
CA THR A 96 -2.25 9.31 -18.21
C THR A 96 -2.13 10.78 -18.58
N THR A 97 -1.71 11.62 -17.63
CA THR A 97 -1.61 13.08 -17.80
C THR A 97 -0.19 13.52 -18.17
N CYS A 98 0.82 12.85 -17.63
CA CYS A 98 2.22 13.17 -17.89
C CYS A 98 3.10 11.90 -17.83
N ASP A 99 4.35 12.05 -18.27
CA ASP A 99 5.31 10.96 -18.31
C ASP A 99 5.85 10.68 -16.90
N VAL A 100 5.32 9.64 -16.26
CA VAL A 100 5.79 9.11 -14.97
C VAL A 100 5.97 7.60 -15.06
N GLU A 101 6.81 7.07 -14.18
CA GLU A 101 7.08 5.64 -14.05
C GLU A 101 7.09 5.21 -12.59
N LEU A 102 6.75 3.96 -12.32
CA LEU A 102 6.90 3.36 -11.02
C LEU A 102 8.34 2.86 -10.86
N VAL A 103 8.93 3.12 -9.70
CA VAL A 103 10.30 2.74 -9.38
C VAL A 103 10.29 1.66 -8.31
N SER A 104 11.04 0.58 -8.53
CA SER A 104 11.19 -0.49 -7.55
C SER A 104 11.90 0.02 -6.28
N VAL A 105 11.41 -0.41 -5.13
CA VAL A 105 11.99 -0.08 -3.82
C VAL A 105 12.40 -1.39 -3.15
N THR A 106 13.66 -1.74 -3.32
CA THR A 106 14.24 -3.04 -2.97
C THR A 106 15.64 -2.88 -2.39
N GLY A 107 16.29 -3.99 -2.08
CA GLY A 107 17.66 -4.05 -1.58
C GLY A 107 17.74 -4.39 -0.10
N GLU A 108 18.96 -4.54 0.40
CA GLU A 108 19.24 -4.96 1.78
C GLU A 108 18.47 -4.16 2.85
N PRO A 109 18.31 -2.82 2.75
CA PRO A 109 17.52 -2.05 3.70
C PRO A 109 16.06 -2.49 3.77
N ILE A 110 15.45 -2.79 2.62
CA ILE A 110 14.05 -3.26 2.54
C ILE A 110 13.94 -4.71 2.99
N ASP A 111 14.86 -5.58 2.60
CA ASP A 111 14.87 -6.98 3.02
C ASP A 111 14.94 -7.08 4.56
N LYS A 112 15.79 -6.26 5.18
CA LYS A 112 15.90 -6.17 6.62
C LYS A 112 14.62 -5.60 7.26
N LEU A 113 14.06 -4.53 6.69
CA LEU A 113 12.81 -3.92 7.16
C LEU A 113 11.67 -4.94 7.18
N VAL A 114 11.52 -5.73 6.11
CA VAL A 114 10.50 -6.79 6.01
C VAL A 114 10.76 -7.93 6.99
N ALA A 115 12.03 -8.33 7.17
CA ALA A 115 12.39 -9.40 8.09
C ALA A 115 12.13 -9.04 9.57
N ASP A 116 12.38 -7.79 9.93
CA ASP A 116 12.27 -7.29 11.31
C ASP A 116 10.80 -6.93 11.69
N ASN A 117 9.90 -6.80 10.72
CA ASN A 117 8.53 -6.34 10.95
C ASN A 117 7.49 -7.27 10.30
N PRO A 118 6.75 -8.07 11.08
CA PRO A 118 5.85 -9.10 10.57
C PRO A 118 4.62 -8.56 9.82
N PHE A 119 4.36 -7.26 9.89
CA PHE A 119 3.28 -6.59 9.14
C PHE A 119 3.72 -6.08 7.76
N TYR A 120 5.03 -6.05 7.48
CA TYR A 120 5.54 -5.78 6.13
C TYR A 120 5.76 -7.08 5.35
N ARG A 121 5.60 -7.00 4.06
CA ARG A 121 5.87 -8.09 3.11
C ARG A 121 6.33 -7.52 1.78
N VAL A 122 7.10 -8.32 1.03
CA VAL A 122 7.41 -8.00 -0.36
C VAL A 122 6.12 -7.95 -1.17
N ALA A 123 6.01 -7.00 -2.05
CA ALA A 123 4.86 -6.78 -2.92
C ALA A 123 5.32 -6.52 -4.35
N THR A 124 4.48 -6.91 -5.32
CA THR A 124 4.71 -6.63 -6.73
C THR A 124 3.50 -5.90 -7.31
N ILE A 125 3.75 -4.80 -7.99
CA ILE A 125 2.75 -4.08 -8.79
C ILE A 125 2.94 -4.54 -10.22
N PRO A 126 1.95 -5.20 -10.85
CA PRO A 126 2.08 -5.76 -12.19
C PRO A 126 2.40 -4.69 -13.25
N GLY A 127 3.31 -5.01 -14.14
CA GLY A 127 3.61 -4.20 -15.32
C GLY A 127 2.39 -4.03 -16.22
N GLY A 128 2.34 -2.92 -16.95
CA GLY A 128 1.22 -2.57 -17.81
C GLY A 128 -0.03 -2.07 -17.08
N MET A 129 -0.03 -2.03 -15.74
CA MET A 129 -1.15 -1.48 -14.96
C MET A 129 -1.27 0.04 -15.13
N TYR A 130 -0.14 0.72 -15.30
CA TYR A 130 -0.04 2.16 -15.50
C TYR A 130 0.77 2.48 -16.73
N ALA A 131 0.39 3.53 -17.47
CA ALA A 131 1.16 4.01 -18.61
C ALA A 131 2.58 4.39 -18.17
N GLY A 132 3.59 4.07 -18.99
CA GLY A 132 4.99 4.34 -18.66
C GLY A 132 5.68 3.30 -17.77
N THR A 133 4.94 2.27 -17.31
CA THR A 133 5.49 1.18 -16.49
C THR A 133 5.10 -0.18 -17.08
N ASP A 134 5.90 -0.69 -17.99
CA ASP A 134 5.63 -1.94 -18.74
C ASP A 134 6.07 -3.20 -17.98
N SER A 135 7.02 -3.06 -17.06
CA SER A 135 7.57 -4.17 -16.26
C SER A 135 7.01 -4.17 -14.84
N ASP A 136 7.03 -5.34 -14.21
CA ASP A 136 6.67 -5.48 -12.81
C ASP A 136 7.54 -4.58 -11.93
N THR A 137 6.90 -3.90 -10.97
CA THR A 137 7.58 -3.06 -9.98
C THR A 137 7.61 -3.81 -8.65
N THR A 138 8.80 -4.20 -8.20
CA THR A 138 8.99 -4.85 -6.90
C THR A 138 9.17 -3.82 -5.81
N THR A 139 8.46 -4.00 -4.71
CA THR A 139 8.49 -3.15 -3.53
C THR A 139 8.10 -3.94 -2.28
N PHE A 140 7.75 -3.27 -1.23
CA PHE A 140 7.17 -3.85 -0.03
C PHE A 140 5.88 -3.12 0.33
N GLY A 141 5.13 -3.64 1.29
CA GLY A 141 3.94 -2.96 1.75
C GLY A 141 3.28 -3.63 2.95
N VAL A 142 2.15 -3.09 3.33
CA VAL A 142 1.29 -3.64 4.38
C VAL A 142 0.05 -4.30 3.76
N GLY A 143 -0.68 -5.08 4.56
CA GLY A 143 -2.02 -5.51 4.20
C GLY A 143 -3.06 -4.57 4.81
N ALA A 144 -4.01 -4.11 4.02
CA ALA A 144 -5.22 -3.51 4.56
C ALA A 144 -5.95 -4.53 5.42
N THR A 145 -6.31 -4.18 6.65
CA THR A 145 -6.97 -5.10 7.59
C THR A 145 -8.23 -4.47 8.13
N PHE A 146 -9.34 -5.18 7.99
CA PHE A 146 -10.60 -4.78 8.62
C PHE A 146 -10.60 -5.20 10.09
N VAL A 147 -10.57 -4.22 10.97
CA VAL A 147 -10.48 -4.40 12.43
C VAL A 147 -11.72 -3.92 13.15
N THR A 148 -11.90 -4.38 14.38
CA THR A 148 -12.95 -3.92 15.28
C THR A 148 -12.42 -3.88 16.72
N SER A 149 -13.14 -3.19 17.62
CA SER A 149 -12.84 -3.25 19.04
C SER A 149 -13.20 -4.62 19.62
N ALA A 150 -12.39 -5.11 20.56
CA ALA A 150 -12.69 -6.33 21.31
C ALA A 150 -13.99 -6.24 22.15
N THR A 151 -14.52 -5.03 22.36
CA THR A 151 -15.77 -4.79 23.12
C THR A 151 -17.04 -4.87 22.27
N VAL A 152 -16.91 -4.99 20.94
CA VAL A 152 -18.08 -5.16 20.08
C VAL A 152 -18.69 -6.53 20.33
N PRO A 153 -20.05 -6.66 20.43
CA PRO A 153 -20.67 -7.95 20.68
C PRO A 153 -20.30 -9.01 19.63
N ALA A 154 -19.98 -10.22 20.08
CA ALA A 154 -19.57 -11.33 19.22
C ALA A 154 -20.57 -11.64 18.10
N ASP A 155 -21.86 -11.52 18.37
CA ASP A 155 -22.91 -11.77 17.36
C ASP A 155 -22.88 -10.72 16.24
N THR A 156 -22.58 -9.46 16.54
CA THR A 156 -22.44 -8.42 15.53
C THR A 156 -21.24 -8.71 14.62
N VAL A 157 -20.09 -9.05 15.22
CA VAL A 157 -18.88 -9.37 14.45
C VAL A 157 -19.05 -10.65 13.63
N TYR A 158 -19.73 -11.65 14.18
CA TYR A 158 -20.08 -12.89 13.47
C TYR A 158 -20.89 -12.61 12.20
N VAL A 159 -21.97 -11.82 12.31
CA VAL A 159 -22.81 -11.49 11.15
C VAL A 159 -22.02 -10.75 10.07
N VAL A 160 -21.20 -9.79 10.44
CA VAL A 160 -20.37 -9.02 9.48
C VAL A 160 -19.34 -9.93 8.80
N ALA A 161 -18.60 -10.72 9.57
CA ALA A 161 -17.58 -11.61 9.02
C ALA A 161 -18.20 -12.67 8.10
N LYS A 162 -19.30 -13.28 8.51
CA LYS A 162 -20.02 -14.28 7.73
C LYS A 162 -20.58 -13.70 6.43
N ALA A 163 -21.21 -12.52 6.49
CA ALA A 163 -21.79 -11.86 5.33
C ALA A 163 -20.72 -11.56 4.26
N VAL A 164 -19.54 -11.11 4.64
CA VAL A 164 -18.45 -10.85 3.69
C VAL A 164 -17.95 -12.15 3.04
N MET A 165 -17.71 -13.20 3.84
CA MET A 165 -17.16 -14.45 3.32
C MET A 165 -18.15 -15.23 2.46
N GLU A 166 -19.43 -15.22 2.80
CA GLU A 166 -20.47 -15.87 2.00
C GLU A 166 -20.80 -15.14 0.69
N ASN A 167 -20.53 -13.82 0.63
CA ASN A 167 -20.79 -12.99 -0.55
C ASN A 167 -19.49 -12.42 -1.12
N ILE A 168 -18.45 -13.24 -1.16
CA ILE A 168 -17.10 -12.77 -1.55
C ILE A 168 -17.07 -12.22 -2.99
N ASP A 169 -17.86 -12.76 -3.90
CA ASP A 169 -17.89 -12.28 -5.29
C ASP A 169 -18.53 -10.88 -5.38
N ASP A 170 -19.56 -10.61 -4.62
CA ASP A 170 -20.11 -9.25 -4.52
C ASP A 170 -19.11 -8.30 -3.87
N PHE A 171 -18.39 -8.75 -2.84
CA PHE A 171 -17.37 -7.97 -2.17
C PHE A 171 -16.19 -7.64 -3.11
N ARG A 172 -15.74 -8.59 -3.94
CA ARG A 172 -14.74 -8.37 -4.99
C ARG A 172 -15.13 -7.29 -5.98
N ASN A 173 -16.41 -7.21 -6.32
CA ASN A 173 -16.94 -6.24 -7.28
C ASN A 173 -17.05 -4.80 -6.74
N LEU A 174 -16.88 -4.58 -5.44
CA LEU A 174 -16.94 -3.25 -4.84
C LEU A 174 -15.76 -2.36 -5.22
N HIS A 175 -14.58 -2.95 -5.49
CA HIS A 175 -13.39 -2.18 -5.86
C HIS A 175 -12.40 -3.04 -6.65
N PRO A 176 -11.73 -2.50 -7.68
CA PRO A 176 -10.75 -3.25 -8.49
C PRO A 176 -9.62 -3.91 -7.68
N ALA A 177 -9.16 -3.28 -6.58
CA ALA A 177 -8.16 -3.86 -5.70
C ALA A 177 -8.64 -5.14 -4.97
N PHE A 178 -9.93 -5.42 -4.97
CA PHE A 178 -10.53 -6.60 -4.33
C PHE A 178 -10.68 -7.79 -5.28
N ALA A 179 -10.43 -7.60 -6.57
CA ALA A 179 -10.72 -8.60 -7.60
C ALA A 179 -10.15 -10.00 -7.32
N ASN A 180 -9.00 -10.06 -6.65
CA ASN A 180 -8.27 -11.29 -6.38
C ASN A 180 -8.31 -11.74 -4.90
N LEU A 181 -9.25 -11.22 -4.10
CA LEU A 181 -9.37 -11.65 -2.70
C LEU A 181 -9.70 -13.14 -2.61
N ASP A 182 -9.02 -13.84 -1.73
CA ASP A 182 -9.25 -15.25 -1.41
C ASP A 182 -9.64 -15.36 0.07
N PRO A 183 -10.85 -15.89 0.39
CA PRO A 183 -11.30 -16.04 1.77
C PRO A 183 -10.30 -16.75 2.70
N ALA A 184 -9.62 -17.79 2.19
CA ALA A 184 -8.63 -18.51 2.98
C ALA A 184 -7.42 -17.64 3.34
N GLN A 185 -6.95 -16.82 2.40
CA GLN A 185 -5.87 -15.88 2.64
C GLN A 185 -6.32 -14.71 3.53
N MET A 186 -7.54 -14.22 3.35
CA MET A 186 -8.10 -13.12 4.15
C MET A 186 -8.14 -13.42 5.65
N VAL A 187 -8.29 -14.69 6.04
CA VAL A 187 -8.35 -15.09 7.45
C VAL A 187 -7.01 -15.60 8.00
N ALA A 188 -5.98 -15.73 7.17
CA ALA A 188 -4.67 -16.24 7.52
C ALA A 188 -3.54 -15.20 7.43
N ASP A 189 -3.56 -14.37 6.37
CA ASP A 189 -2.42 -13.52 6.01
C ASP A 189 -2.54 -12.10 6.57
N GLY A 190 -1.41 -11.52 7.01
CA GLY A 190 -1.30 -10.11 7.37
C GLY A 190 -2.10 -9.69 8.62
N LEU A 191 -2.51 -10.63 9.45
CA LEU A 191 -3.25 -10.35 10.67
C LEU A 191 -2.27 -10.10 11.83
N SER A 192 -2.12 -8.85 12.22
CA SER A 192 -1.23 -8.44 13.32
C SER A 192 -1.93 -8.37 14.68
N ALA A 193 -3.25 -8.49 14.73
CA ALA A 193 -4.06 -8.48 15.94
C ALA A 193 -4.83 -9.79 16.11
N PRO A 194 -5.17 -10.21 17.36
CA PRO A 194 -5.98 -11.38 17.60
C PRO A 194 -7.31 -11.33 16.84
N ILE A 195 -7.73 -12.48 16.30
CA ILE A 195 -9.03 -12.59 15.64
C ILE A 195 -10.13 -12.49 16.70
N HIS A 196 -11.12 -11.65 16.45
CA HIS A 196 -12.27 -11.50 17.32
C HIS A 196 -13.07 -12.80 17.39
N GLU A 197 -13.62 -13.17 18.58
CA GLU A 197 -14.34 -14.43 18.79
C GLU A 197 -15.53 -14.63 17.84
N GLY A 198 -16.27 -13.56 17.52
CA GLY A 198 -17.36 -13.60 16.57
C GLY A 198 -16.88 -13.91 15.16
N ALA A 199 -15.75 -13.35 14.72
CA ALA A 199 -15.17 -13.64 13.41
C ALA A 199 -14.64 -15.09 13.37
N MET A 200 -13.97 -15.55 14.44
CA MET A 200 -13.48 -16.93 14.55
C MET A 200 -14.62 -17.94 14.43
N ARG A 201 -15.78 -17.66 15.08
CA ARG A 201 -16.98 -18.51 14.99
C ARG A 201 -17.47 -18.63 13.54
N ALA A 202 -17.54 -17.51 12.81
CA ALA A 202 -17.94 -17.50 11.40
C ALA A 202 -16.97 -18.30 10.53
N TYR A 203 -15.66 -18.14 10.73
CA TYR A 203 -14.64 -18.84 9.93
C TYR A 203 -14.62 -20.35 10.18
N LYS A 204 -14.84 -20.79 11.40
CA LYS A 204 -14.99 -22.22 11.72
C LYS A 204 -16.22 -22.83 11.07
N GLU A 205 -17.36 -22.14 11.12
CA GLU A 205 -18.60 -22.57 10.47
C GLU A 205 -18.45 -22.70 8.94
N LEU A 206 -17.70 -21.78 8.33
CA LEU A 206 -17.44 -21.76 6.89
C LEU A 206 -16.27 -22.67 6.46
N GLY A 207 -15.61 -23.36 7.40
CA GLY A 207 -14.47 -24.22 7.11
C GLY A 207 -13.19 -23.47 6.68
N LEU A 208 -13.11 -22.18 6.94
CA LEU A 208 -11.95 -21.34 6.64
C LEU A 208 -10.88 -21.40 7.75
N MET A 209 -11.22 -21.95 8.90
CA MET A 209 -10.32 -22.09 10.06
C MET A 209 -10.68 -23.35 10.85
N ASN A 210 -9.70 -24.01 11.47
CA ASN A 210 -9.86 -25.20 12.33
C ASN A 210 -10.35 -24.87 13.75
#